data_783744c41304ed1cc946dc4ddfabe638
#
_entry.id   783744c41304ed1cc946dc4ddfabe638
#
_cell.length_a   1.000
_cell.length_b   1.000
_cell.length_c   1.000
_cell.angle_alpha   90.00
_cell.angle_beta   90.00
_cell.angle_gamma   90.00
#
_symmetry.space_group_name_H-M   'P 1'
#
loop_
_entity.id
_entity.type
_entity.pdbx_description
1 polymer ?
#
loop_
_entity_poly.entity_id
_entity_poly.type
_entity_poly.pdbx_seq_one_letter_code
_entity_poly.pdbx_strand_id
1 'polypeptide(L)'
;MLVEYLFMAHPEDGADTISHWKMDIDGTEITDARAGFGSYRDTYFRYAFTIQCNAATESIANGQLAGWTTAKTINITARSYSTSYDQDVHATRYWDGTSATHFHRPSLFLTALS
;
A
#
# COMPACT_ATOMS: atom_id res chain seq x y z
N MET A 1 7.46 -0.99 -14.64
CA MET A 1 6.61 -2.00 -13.97
C MET A 1 5.55 -1.32 -13.12
N LEU A 2 4.30 -1.66 -13.29
CA LEU A 2 3.22 -1.21 -12.42
C LEU A 2 3.10 -2.15 -11.21
N VAL A 3 3.15 -1.58 -10.02
CA VAL A 3 2.91 -2.28 -8.76
C VAL A 3 1.55 -1.83 -8.24
N GLU A 4 0.65 -2.78 -7.98
CA GLU A 4 -0.68 -2.50 -7.46
C GLU A 4 -0.97 -3.36 -6.23
N TYR A 5 -1.36 -2.72 -5.14
CA TYR A 5 -1.75 -3.39 -3.92
C TYR A 5 -3.19 -3.01 -3.56
N LEU A 6 -4.05 -4.01 -3.58
CA LEU A 6 -5.48 -3.85 -3.30
C LEU A 6 -5.77 -4.37 -1.90
N PHE A 7 -6.40 -3.55 -1.07
CA PHE A 7 -6.68 -3.91 0.30
C PHE A 7 -7.95 -3.27 0.82
N MET A 8 -8.49 -3.86 1.86
CA MET A 8 -9.64 -3.37 2.61
C MET A 8 -9.17 -2.74 3.91
N ALA A 9 -9.78 -1.65 4.34
CA ALA A 9 -9.52 -1.06 5.64
C ALA A 9 -10.82 -0.64 6.32
N HIS A 10 -10.80 -0.72 7.64
CA HIS A 10 -11.89 -0.37 8.52
C HIS A 10 -11.38 0.58 9.61
N PRO A 11 -12.08 1.70 9.90
CA PRO A 11 -11.73 2.55 11.05
C PRO A 11 -12.06 1.82 12.35
N GLU A 12 -11.10 1.72 13.25
CA GLU A 12 -11.27 0.93 14.49
C GLU A 12 -12.38 1.48 15.37
N ASP A 13 -12.46 2.78 15.54
CA ASP A 13 -13.34 3.45 16.52
C ASP A 13 -14.50 4.21 15.89
N GLY A 14 -14.85 3.93 14.65
CA GLY A 14 -15.97 4.61 13.97
C GLY A 14 -15.71 6.09 13.65
N ALA A 15 -14.49 6.55 13.78
CA ALA A 15 -14.05 7.89 13.41
C ALA A 15 -13.25 7.86 12.11
N ASP A 16 -13.03 9.02 11.51
CA ASP A 16 -12.12 9.13 10.37
C ASP A 16 -10.73 8.65 10.77
N THR A 17 -10.16 7.75 9.99
CA THR A 17 -8.83 7.21 10.24
C THR A 17 -7.97 7.31 9.00
N ILE A 18 -6.66 7.42 9.20
CA ILE A 18 -5.70 7.55 8.12
C ILE A 18 -4.55 6.57 8.35
N SER A 19 -4.19 5.85 7.31
CA SER A 19 -2.95 5.07 7.25
C SER A 19 -1.99 5.67 6.24
N HIS A 20 -0.70 5.62 6.56
CA HIS A 20 0.37 6.05 5.68
C HIS A 20 1.11 4.84 5.14
N TRP A 21 1.31 4.82 3.84
CA TRP A 21 1.89 3.71 3.11
C TRP A 21 3.16 4.14 2.39
N LYS A 22 4.11 3.24 2.33
CA LYS A 22 5.34 3.42 1.57
C LYS A 22 5.74 2.12 0.87
N MET A 23 6.56 2.28 -0.14
CA MET A 23 7.12 1.20 -0.93
C MET A 23 8.64 1.32 -0.94
N ASP A 24 9.34 0.21 -0.88
CA ASP A 24 10.80 0.18 -1.05
C ASP A 24 11.23 -0.91 -2.03
N ILE A 25 12.42 -0.75 -2.59
CA ILE A 25 13.10 -1.75 -3.41
C ILE A 25 14.41 -2.10 -2.71
N ASP A 26 14.57 -3.37 -2.36
CA ASP A 26 15.76 -3.89 -1.67
C ASP A 26 16.14 -3.06 -0.42
N GLY A 27 15.14 -2.57 0.31
CA GLY A 27 15.30 -1.77 1.52
C GLY A 27 15.51 -0.27 1.30
N THR A 28 15.55 0.20 0.06
CA THR A 28 15.64 1.64 -0.26
C THR A 28 14.26 2.18 -0.62
N GLU A 29 13.81 3.20 0.12
CA GLU A 29 12.48 3.77 -0.05
C GLU A 29 12.32 4.49 -1.39
N ILE A 30 11.17 4.26 -2.03
CA ILE A 30 10.67 5.07 -3.14
C ILE A 30 9.85 6.21 -2.54
N THR A 31 10.44 7.37 -2.33
CA THR A 31 9.76 8.49 -1.66
C THR A 31 8.59 9.03 -2.46
N ASP A 32 8.66 8.97 -3.79
CA ASP A 32 7.56 9.39 -4.66
C ASP A 32 6.34 8.47 -4.58
N ALA A 33 6.50 7.26 -4.01
CA ALA A 33 5.40 6.31 -3.82
C ALA A 33 4.68 6.46 -2.49
N ARG A 34 5.05 7.42 -1.65
CA ARG A 34 4.35 7.65 -0.37
C ARG A 34 2.88 7.98 -0.61
N ALA A 35 1.99 7.36 0.15
CA ALA A 35 0.56 7.58 0.03
C ALA A 35 -0.13 7.57 1.40
N GLY A 36 -1.24 8.30 1.50
CA GLY A 36 -2.13 8.27 2.65
C GLY A 36 -3.51 7.81 2.22
N PHE A 37 -4.14 6.95 3.00
CA PHE A 37 -5.49 6.48 2.76
C PHE A 37 -6.35 6.73 3.99
N GLY A 38 -7.37 7.56 3.83
CA GLY A 38 -8.33 7.86 4.86
C GLY A 38 -9.62 7.08 4.67
N SER A 39 -10.22 6.60 5.75
CA SER A 39 -11.52 5.96 5.71
C SER A 39 -12.37 6.33 6.91
N TYR A 40 -13.68 6.41 6.69
CA TYR A 40 -14.68 6.56 7.73
C TYR A 40 -15.50 5.28 7.91
N ARG A 41 -15.53 4.45 6.85
CA ARG A 41 -16.22 3.17 6.81
C ARG A 41 -15.34 2.13 6.14
N ASP A 42 -15.79 0.88 6.10
CA ASP A 42 -15.14 -0.15 5.32
C ASP A 42 -14.91 0.35 3.90
N THR A 43 -13.66 0.39 3.47
CA THR A 43 -13.27 0.96 2.20
C THR A 43 -12.25 0.05 1.51
N TYR A 44 -12.45 -0.12 0.22
CA TYR A 44 -11.52 -0.85 -0.62
C TYR A 44 -10.56 0.14 -1.28
N PHE A 45 -9.25 -0.05 -1.07
CA PHE A 45 -8.21 0.85 -1.56
C PHE A 45 -7.34 0.18 -2.61
N ARG A 46 -6.82 1.01 -3.52
CA ARG A 46 -5.78 0.65 -4.46
C ARG A 46 -4.55 1.54 -4.22
N TYR A 47 -3.45 0.92 -3.79
CA TYR A 47 -2.17 1.59 -3.69
C TYR A 47 -1.31 1.17 -4.88
N ALA A 48 -0.95 2.11 -5.74
CA ALA A 48 -0.24 1.82 -6.97
C ALA A 48 0.89 2.80 -7.25
N PHE A 49 1.95 2.28 -7.87
CA PHE A 49 3.09 3.08 -8.32
C PHE A 49 3.73 2.43 -9.53
N THR A 50 4.20 3.24 -10.49
CA THR A 50 4.93 2.75 -11.66
C THR A 50 6.42 2.93 -11.47
N ILE A 51 7.17 1.82 -11.52
CA ILE A 51 8.62 1.79 -11.47
C ILE A 51 9.15 1.79 -12.90
N GLN A 52 10.02 2.74 -13.22
CA GLN A 52 10.74 2.76 -14.49
C GLN A 52 11.94 1.82 -14.40
N CYS A 53 12.00 0.82 -15.27
CA CYS A 53 13.01 -0.24 -15.19
C CYS A 53 14.22 -0.08 -16.11
N ASN A 54 14.30 1.00 -16.88
CA ASN A 54 15.35 1.28 -17.84
C ASN A 54 15.69 2.77 -17.89
N ALA A 55 15.77 3.40 -16.73
CA ALA A 55 16.10 4.81 -16.62
C ALA A 55 17.56 5.08 -17.07
N ALA A 56 17.80 6.22 -17.69
CA ALA A 56 19.15 6.65 -18.06
C ALA A 56 20.02 6.91 -16.82
N THR A 57 19.39 7.34 -15.72
CA THR A 57 20.05 7.56 -14.43
C THR A 57 19.20 6.92 -13.34
N GLU A 58 19.84 6.13 -12.49
CA GLU A 58 19.14 5.50 -11.37
C GLU A 58 18.79 6.52 -10.29
N SER A 59 17.54 6.44 -9.82
CA SER A 59 17.05 7.21 -8.67
C SER A 59 15.95 6.40 -8.00
N ILE A 60 16.29 5.61 -7.00
CA ILE A 60 15.32 4.76 -6.30
C ILE A 60 14.23 5.61 -5.67
N ALA A 61 14.58 6.76 -5.08
CA ALA A 61 13.62 7.67 -4.48
C ALA A 61 12.48 8.08 -5.44
N ASN A 62 12.80 8.19 -6.73
CA ASN A 62 11.82 8.52 -7.78
C ASN A 62 11.27 7.26 -8.49
N GLY A 63 11.61 6.06 -8.02
CA GLY A 63 11.19 4.82 -8.66
C GLY A 63 11.85 4.55 -9.99
N GLN A 64 13.10 4.98 -10.16
CA GLN A 64 13.86 4.82 -11.41
C GLN A 64 15.03 3.84 -11.20
N LEU A 65 15.00 2.74 -11.94
CA LEU A 65 16.07 1.75 -11.99
C LEU A 65 16.80 1.83 -13.33
N ALA A 66 18.13 1.83 -13.31
CA ALA A 66 18.92 1.79 -14.53
C ALA A 66 18.82 0.43 -15.24
N GLY A 67 18.56 -0.62 -14.50
CA GLY A 67 18.32 -1.96 -15.03
C GLY A 67 17.71 -2.88 -13.99
N TRP A 68 17.11 -3.95 -14.46
CA TRP A 68 16.55 -5.00 -13.60
C TRP A 68 17.10 -6.35 -14.06
N THR A 69 18.33 -6.65 -13.67
CA THR A 69 19.06 -7.85 -14.10
C THR A 69 19.11 -8.95 -13.05
N THR A 70 18.73 -8.64 -11.82
CA THR A 70 18.71 -9.58 -10.69
C THR A 70 17.35 -9.51 -10.00
N ALA A 71 17.03 -10.54 -9.23
CA ALA A 71 15.84 -10.53 -8.39
C ALA A 71 15.87 -9.34 -7.42
N LYS A 72 14.73 -8.69 -7.24
CA LYS A 72 14.55 -7.58 -6.30
C LYS A 72 13.40 -7.85 -5.36
N THR A 73 13.51 -7.32 -4.16
CA THR A 73 12.43 -7.38 -3.18
C THR A 73 11.70 -6.05 -3.16
N ILE A 74 10.39 -6.09 -3.37
CA ILE A 74 9.51 -4.93 -3.19
C ILE A 74 8.75 -5.13 -1.90
N ASN A 75 8.91 -4.21 -0.95
CA ASN A 75 8.15 -4.20 0.30
C ASN A 75 7.12 -3.07 0.28
N ILE A 76 5.96 -3.38 0.80
CA ILE A 76 4.89 -2.40 1.03
C ILE A 76 4.64 -2.41 2.53
N THR A 77 4.77 -1.25 3.17
CA THR A 77 4.59 -1.09 4.60
C THR A 77 3.60 0.02 4.91
N ALA A 78 2.89 -0.13 6.02
CA ALA A 78 1.90 0.83 6.46
C ALA A 78 2.04 1.12 7.95
N ARG A 79 1.54 2.29 8.35
CA ARG A 79 1.36 2.67 9.75
C ARG A 79 0.11 3.52 9.91
N SER A 80 -0.46 3.53 11.11
CA SER A 80 -1.48 4.51 11.48
C SER A 80 -0.92 5.92 11.47
N TYR A 81 -1.74 6.91 11.20
CA TYR A 81 -1.39 8.31 11.39
C TYR A 81 -1.02 8.61 12.84
N SER A 82 -1.83 8.14 13.77
CA SER A 82 -1.56 8.21 15.21
C SER A 82 -2.33 7.11 15.94
N THR A 83 -2.03 6.89 17.21
CA THR A 83 -2.74 5.92 18.04
C THR A 83 -4.22 6.24 18.25
N SER A 84 -4.63 7.48 17.96
CA SER A 84 -6.04 7.91 18.06
C SER A 84 -6.82 7.76 16.76
N TYR A 85 -6.18 7.32 15.68
CA TYR A 85 -6.76 7.23 14.34
C TYR A 85 -6.36 5.92 13.65
N ASP A 86 -6.51 4.82 14.38
CA ASP A 86 -6.12 3.50 13.91
C ASP A 86 -7.06 2.97 12.83
N GLN A 87 -6.48 2.32 11.84
CA GLN A 87 -7.19 1.55 10.84
C GLN A 87 -6.86 0.06 11.02
N ASP A 88 -7.89 -0.78 11.00
CA ASP A 88 -7.71 -2.20 10.76
C ASP A 88 -7.57 -2.41 9.25
N VAL A 89 -6.40 -2.83 8.81
CA VAL A 89 -6.19 -3.15 7.40
C VAL A 89 -6.43 -4.63 7.15
N HIS A 90 -6.83 -4.97 5.93
CA HIS A 90 -7.17 -6.34 5.53
C HIS A 90 -8.35 -6.93 6.33
N ALA A 91 -9.28 -6.07 6.73
CA ALA A 91 -10.42 -6.48 7.55
C ALA A 91 -11.66 -5.65 7.26
N THR A 92 -12.81 -6.25 7.51
CA THR A 92 -14.10 -5.59 7.61
C THR A 92 -14.72 -5.95 8.95
N ARG A 93 -15.58 -5.08 9.47
CA ARG A 93 -16.37 -5.34 10.68
C ARG A 93 -17.85 -5.23 10.40
N TYR A 94 -18.64 -5.80 11.28
CA TYR A 94 -20.11 -5.72 11.26
C TYR A 94 -20.74 -6.22 9.96
N TRP A 95 -20.08 -7.15 9.30
CA TRP A 95 -20.53 -7.70 8.01
C TRP A 95 -21.98 -8.20 8.07
N ASP A 96 -22.34 -8.87 9.14
CA ASP A 96 -23.64 -9.49 9.35
C ASP A 96 -24.43 -8.86 10.50
N GLY A 97 -24.09 -7.63 10.88
CA GLY A 97 -24.69 -6.93 12.02
C GLY A 97 -24.11 -7.32 13.37
N THR A 98 -23.07 -8.17 13.41
CA THR A 98 -22.31 -8.49 14.61
C THR A 98 -21.04 -7.66 14.69
N SER A 99 -20.38 -7.64 15.86
CA SER A 99 -19.09 -6.97 16.03
C SER A 99 -17.91 -7.81 15.53
N ALA A 100 -18.15 -8.94 14.88
CA ALA A 100 -17.12 -9.81 14.37
C ALA A 100 -16.30 -9.13 13.27
N THR A 101 -15.00 -9.35 13.32
CA THR A 101 -14.07 -8.91 12.28
C THR A 101 -13.91 -10.02 11.25
N HIS A 102 -14.10 -9.70 9.97
CA HIS A 102 -13.82 -10.58 8.86
C HIS A 102 -12.49 -10.21 8.22
N PHE A 103 -11.60 -11.19 8.12
CA PHE A 103 -10.34 -11.02 7.40
C PHE A 103 -10.59 -10.92 5.90
N HIS A 104 -10.00 -9.91 5.28
CA HIS A 104 -10.06 -9.67 3.85
C HIS A 104 -8.67 -9.83 3.24
N ARG A 105 -8.50 -10.81 2.38
CA ARG A 105 -7.21 -11.09 1.75
C ARG A 105 -6.82 -9.98 0.78
N PRO A 106 -5.66 -9.33 0.96
CA PRO A 106 -5.16 -8.36 -0.01
C PRO A 106 -4.66 -9.05 -1.28
N SER A 107 -4.50 -8.27 -2.34
CA SER A 107 -3.93 -8.73 -3.61
C SER A 107 -2.78 -7.83 -4.03
N LEU A 108 -1.69 -8.42 -4.49
CA LEU A 108 -0.55 -7.72 -5.06
C LEU A 108 -0.39 -8.11 -6.52
N PHE A 109 -0.35 -7.13 -7.41
CA PHE A 109 -0.13 -7.30 -8.83
C PHE A 109 1.13 -6.59 -9.26
N LEU A 110 1.96 -7.28 -10.02
CA LEU A 110 3.13 -6.73 -10.70
C LEU A 110 2.89 -6.89 -12.19
N THR A 111 2.78 -5.77 -12.91
CA THR A 111 2.51 -5.79 -14.35
C THR A 111 3.66 -5.14 -15.10
N ALA A 112 4.30 -5.91 -15.99
CA ALA A 112 5.29 -5.37 -16.89
C ALA A 112 4.58 -4.50 -17.95
N LEU A 113 5.11 -3.29 -18.14
CA LEU A 113 4.62 -2.33 -19.14
C LEU A 113 5.64 -2.25 -20.27
N SER A 114 5.15 -2.35 -21.49
CA SER A 114 5.98 -2.21 -22.69
C SER A 114 6.03 -0.77 -23.19
#